data_8e1a1492d31b6dad20d4173303657bb4
#
_entry.id   8e1a1492d31b6dad20d4173303657bb4
#
_cell.length_a   1.000
_cell.length_b   1.000
_cell.length_c   1.000
_cell.angle_alpha   90.00
_cell.angle_beta   90.00
_cell.angle_gamma   90.00
#
_symmetry.space_group_name_H-M   'P 1'
#
loop_
_entity.id
_entity.type
_entity.pdbx_description
1 polymer ?
#
loop_
_entity_poly.entity_id
_entity_poly.type
_entity_poly.pdbx_seq_one_letter_code
_entity_poly.pdbx_strand_id
1 'polypeptide(L)'
;AIIAHVDHGKTTLTDALMKQNGGFQDEGVSMDSNALEKERGITIYSKNTSIYYPSASSGLPVTKINIVATPGHADFGSEVERVLRAVDCVLLVVDAVEGPMPQTRFVLKKSLELGLKPIVVINKIDKPASDPHRVHGEILELFFELGASEEQANFKTIYAIGRQGKAFKH
;
A
#
# COMPACT_ATOMS: atom_id res chain seq x y z
N ALA A 1 -5.14 4.00 4.45
CA ALA A 1 -4.13 4.58 3.55
C ALA A 1 -3.31 3.48 2.88
N ILE A 2 -2.82 3.75 1.68
CA ILE A 2 -1.79 2.91 1.04
C ILE A 2 -0.46 3.67 1.09
N ILE A 3 0.53 3.07 1.73
CA ILE A 3 1.87 3.63 1.95
C ILE A 3 2.93 2.68 1.38
N ALA A 4 3.97 3.26 0.79
CA ALA A 4 5.08 2.50 0.22
C ALA A 4 6.29 3.40 0.00
N HIS A 5 7.46 2.80 -0.10
CA HIS A 5 8.61 3.46 -0.72
C HIS A 5 8.36 3.70 -2.22
N VAL A 6 9.11 4.63 -2.82
CA VAL A 6 9.08 4.89 -4.27
C VAL A 6 9.30 3.56 -5.02
N ASP A 7 8.61 3.35 -6.11
CA ASP A 7 8.69 2.17 -6.98
C ASP A 7 8.30 0.82 -6.36
N HIS A 8 7.86 0.73 -5.10
CA HIS A 8 7.35 -0.52 -4.51
C HIS A 8 5.99 -0.96 -5.08
N GLY A 9 5.36 -0.13 -5.94
CA GLY A 9 4.15 -0.49 -6.69
C GLY A 9 2.85 -0.04 -6.06
N LYS A 10 2.87 1.03 -5.24
CA LYS A 10 1.69 1.62 -4.61
C LYS A 10 0.61 1.99 -5.65
N THR A 11 0.96 2.81 -6.66
CA THR A 11 0.04 3.25 -7.72
C THR A 11 -0.48 2.07 -8.52
N THR A 12 0.40 1.15 -8.92
CA THR A 12 0.03 -0.05 -9.67
C THR A 12 -0.97 -0.91 -8.91
N LEU A 13 -0.77 -1.10 -7.59
CA LEU A 13 -1.69 -1.85 -6.74
C LEU A 13 -3.05 -1.13 -6.63
N THR A 14 -3.04 0.18 -6.44
CA THR A 14 -4.25 0.99 -6.34
C THR A 14 -5.06 0.95 -7.65
N ASP A 15 -4.39 1.10 -8.78
CA ASP A 15 -5.02 1.02 -10.10
C ASP A 15 -5.63 -0.36 -10.35
N ALA A 16 -4.96 -1.45 -9.93
CA ALA A 16 -5.49 -2.79 -10.03
C ALA A 16 -6.76 -2.99 -9.18
N LEU A 17 -6.78 -2.47 -7.95
CA LEU A 17 -7.96 -2.49 -7.08
C LEU A 17 -9.14 -1.73 -7.71
N MET A 18 -8.88 -0.59 -8.30
CA MET A 18 -9.92 0.21 -8.95
C MET A 18 -10.48 -0.47 -10.21
N LYS A 19 -9.61 -1.03 -11.05
CA LYS A 19 -10.03 -1.78 -12.24
C LYS A 19 -10.95 -2.94 -11.90
N GLN A 20 -10.63 -3.71 -10.85
CA GLN A 20 -11.46 -4.84 -10.41
C GLN A 20 -12.84 -4.41 -9.88
N ASN A 21 -12.98 -3.16 -9.45
CA ASN A 21 -14.24 -2.59 -8.99
C ASN A 21 -14.98 -1.76 -10.05
N GLY A 22 -14.55 -1.79 -11.31
CA GLY A 22 -15.17 -1.05 -12.40
C GLY A 22 -14.90 0.47 -12.37
N GLY A 23 -13.91 0.92 -11.59
CA GLY A 23 -13.59 2.34 -11.43
C GLY A 23 -12.86 2.98 -12.63
N PHE A 24 -12.21 2.18 -13.46
CA PHE A 24 -11.61 2.60 -14.72
C PHE A 24 -12.12 1.72 -15.85
N GLN A 25 -12.88 2.30 -16.78
CA GLN A 25 -13.37 1.58 -17.97
C GLN A 25 -12.38 1.67 -19.15
N ASP A 26 -11.47 2.65 -19.13
CA ASP A 26 -10.51 2.87 -20.22
C ASP A 26 -9.12 2.32 -19.87
N GLU A 27 -8.51 1.62 -20.83
CA GLU A 27 -7.11 1.20 -20.75
C GLU A 27 -6.20 2.44 -20.76
N GLY A 28 -5.31 2.55 -19.78
CA GLY A 28 -4.34 3.66 -19.70
C GLY A 28 -4.68 4.78 -18.73
N VAL A 29 -5.85 4.73 -18.06
CA VAL A 29 -6.16 5.65 -16.95
C VAL A 29 -5.48 5.17 -15.67
N SER A 30 -4.68 6.03 -15.05
CA SER A 30 -4.01 5.79 -13.77
C SER A 30 -4.38 6.88 -12.77
N MET A 31 -4.26 6.56 -11.49
CA MET A 31 -4.40 7.58 -10.43
C MET A 31 -3.39 8.72 -10.58
N ASP A 32 -2.20 8.48 -11.13
CA ASP A 32 -1.19 9.50 -11.41
C ASP A 32 -1.54 10.26 -12.70
N SER A 33 -2.55 11.13 -12.62
CA SER A 33 -3.12 11.86 -13.76
C SER A 33 -2.41 13.20 -14.06
N ASN A 34 -1.63 13.73 -13.11
CA ASN A 34 -0.90 14.98 -13.29
C ASN A 34 0.28 14.80 -14.25
N ALA A 35 0.49 15.76 -15.19
CA ALA A 35 1.58 15.72 -16.16
C ALA A 35 2.96 15.56 -15.49
N LEU A 36 3.19 16.25 -14.36
CA LEU A 36 4.44 16.18 -13.60
C LEU A 36 4.66 14.81 -12.95
N GLU A 37 3.60 14.18 -12.44
CA GLU A 37 3.64 12.83 -11.86
C GLU A 37 3.95 11.77 -12.92
N LYS A 38 3.34 11.91 -14.12
CA LYS A 38 3.60 11.03 -15.26
C LYS A 38 5.03 11.17 -15.79
N GLU A 39 5.53 12.41 -15.89
CA GLU A 39 6.90 12.70 -16.34
C GLU A 39 7.95 12.12 -15.38
N ARG A 40 7.72 12.24 -14.08
CA ARG A 40 8.67 11.79 -13.05
C ARG A 40 8.45 10.35 -12.59
N GLY A 41 7.32 9.72 -12.94
CA GLY A 41 6.95 8.38 -12.50
C GLY A 41 6.68 8.26 -11.01
N ILE A 42 6.37 9.37 -10.31
CA ILE A 42 6.14 9.41 -8.86
C ILE A 42 4.80 10.06 -8.52
N THR A 43 4.14 9.59 -7.47
CA THR A 43 2.96 10.26 -6.89
C THR A 43 3.41 11.44 -6.05
N ILE A 44 2.93 12.64 -6.36
CA ILE A 44 3.27 13.89 -5.65
C ILE A 44 2.17 14.27 -4.66
N TYR A 45 0.90 14.10 -5.04
CA TYR A 45 -0.25 14.46 -4.22
C TYR A 45 -1.00 13.22 -3.72
N SER A 46 -1.51 13.30 -2.49
CA SER A 46 -2.42 12.27 -1.97
C SER A 46 -3.70 12.23 -2.79
N LYS A 47 -4.13 11.03 -3.14
CA LYS A 47 -5.32 10.80 -3.97
C LYS A 47 -6.32 9.93 -3.26
N ASN A 48 -7.58 10.33 -3.35
CA ASN A 48 -8.68 9.64 -2.71
C ASN A 48 -9.53 8.91 -3.75
N THR A 49 -9.87 7.68 -3.46
CA THR A 49 -10.81 6.90 -4.24
C THR A 49 -11.63 6.00 -3.32
N SER A 50 -12.67 5.38 -3.86
CA SER A 50 -13.50 4.44 -3.11
C SER A 50 -13.74 3.18 -3.94
N ILE A 51 -13.72 2.04 -3.27
CA ILE A 51 -14.15 0.76 -3.83
C ILE A 51 -15.29 0.19 -2.98
N TYR A 52 -16.06 -0.71 -3.56
CA TYR A 52 -17.18 -1.38 -2.90
C TYR A 52 -16.91 -2.89 -2.86
N TYR A 53 -16.94 -3.48 -1.67
CA TYR A 53 -16.70 -4.91 -1.49
C TYR A 53 -17.78 -5.56 -0.62
N PRO A 54 -18.28 -6.74 -0.98
CA PRO A 54 -18.15 -7.34 -2.31
C PRO A 54 -18.79 -6.45 -3.37
N SER A 55 -18.60 -6.75 -4.68
CA SER A 55 -19.20 -5.91 -5.73
C SER A 55 -20.72 -5.86 -5.57
N ALA A 56 -21.35 -4.75 -5.97
CA ALA A 56 -22.80 -4.52 -5.81
C ALA A 56 -23.67 -5.62 -6.46
N SER A 57 -23.12 -6.36 -7.43
CA SER A 57 -23.80 -7.48 -8.11
C SER A 57 -23.84 -8.79 -7.31
N SER A 58 -23.15 -8.88 -6.16
CA SER A 58 -23.03 -10.12 -5.38
C SER A 58 -24.25 -10.47 -4.53
N GLY A 59 -25.18 -9.53 -4.31
CA GLY A 59 -26.31 -9.67 -3.39
C GLY A 59 -25.96 -9.72 -1.90
N LEU A 60 -24.67 -9.54 -1.55
CA LEU A 60 -24.17 -9.48 -0.18
C LEU A 60 -24.14 -8.04 0.34
N PRO A 61 -24.13 -7.81 1.67
CA PRO A 61 -23.93 -6.49 2.24
C PRO A 61 -22.65 -5.84 1.70
N VAL A 62 -22.77 -4.66 1.12
CA VAL A 62 -21.67 -3.96 0.49
C VAL A 62 -20.98 -3.03 1.49
N THR A 63 -19.68 -3.18 1.62
CA THR A 63 -18.83 -2.26 2.40
C THR A 63 -18.13 -1.28 1.46
N LYS A 64 -18.30 0.02 1.71
CA LYS A 64 -17.52 1.06 1.04
C LYS A 64 -16.15 1.18 1.71
N ILE A 65 -15.09 1.05 0.93
CA ILE A 65 -13.71 1.20 1.38
C ILE A 65 -13.13 2.44 0.71
N ASN A 66 -12.83 3.47 1.50
CA ASN A 66 -12.14 4.66 1.01
C ASN A 66 -10.64 4.41 1.03
N ILE A 67 -9.98 4.65 -0.10
CA ILE A 67 -8.55 4.45 -0.29
C ILE A 67 -7.89 5.81 -0.45
N VAL A 68 -6.87 6.07 0.37
CA VAL A 68 -6.01 7.25 0.24
C VAL A 68 -4.62 6.77 -0.15
N ALA A 69 -4.21 7.07 -1.39
CA ALA A 69 -2.85 6.81 -1.85
C ALA A 69 -1.96 8.00 -1.50
N THR A 70 -0.91 7.77 -0.72
CA THR A 70 0.03 8.81 -0.29
C THR A 70 1.22 8.93 -1.24
N PRO A 71 1.89 10.10 -1.28
CA PRO A 71 3.19 10.21 -1.92
C PRO A 71 4.19 9.21 -1.33
N GLY A 72 5.07 8.66 -2.18
CA GLY A 72 6.13 7.72 -1.76
C GLY A 72 7.46 8.38 -1.43
N HIS A 73 7.60 9.69 -1.60
CA HIS A 73 8.87 10.41 -1.45
C HIS A 73 9.05 11.02 -0.05
N ALA A 74 10.30 11.10 0.44
CA ALA A 74 10.63 11.61 1.78
C ALA A 74 10.17 13.06 2.02
N ASP A 75 10.17 13.87 0.97
CA ASP A 75 9.85 15.30 1.04
C ASP A 75 8.38 15.58 1.44
N PHE A 76 7.52 14.57 1.37
CA PHE A 76 6.08 14.69 1.66
C PHE A 76 5.67 14.11 3.02
N GLY A 77 6.60 14.02 3.97
CA GLY A 77 6.35 13.42 5.29
C GLY A 77 5.18 14.06 6.07
N SER A 78 5.01 15.38 5.97
CA SER A 78 3.90 16.10 6.62
C SER A 78 2.53 15.76 6.03
N GLU A 79 2.47 15.50 4.73
CA GLU A 79 1.24 15.09 4.07
C GLU A 79 0.86 13.65 4.46
N VAL A 80 1.85 12.76 4.50
CA VAL A 80 1.67 11.37 4.96
C VAL A 80 1.15 11.34 6.40
N GLU A 81 1.73 12.13 7.31
CA GLU A 81 1.27 12.18 8.70
C GLU A 81 -0.17 12.68 8.82
N ARG A 82 -0.55 13.67 8.02
CA ARG A 82 -1.92 14.19 7.97
C ARG A 82 -2.92 13.14 7.51
N VAL A 83 -2.57 12.37 6.48
CA VAL A 83 -3.38 11.25 5.99
C VAL A 83 -3.52 10.17 7.04
N LEU A 84 -2.43 9.77 7.72
CA LEU A 84 -2.44 8.72 8.72
C LEU A 84 -3.37 9.03 9.91
N ARG A 85 -3.55 10.31 10.26
CA ARG A 85 -4.50 10.72 11.31
C ARG A 85 -5.97 10.59 10.91
N ALA A 86 -6.26 10.46 9.62
CA ALA A 86 -7.62 10.44 9.05
C ALA A 86 -8.07 9.06 8.59
N VAL A 87 -7.29 8.00 8.82
CA VAL A 87 -7.57 6.64 8.34
C VAL A 87 -7.65 5.64 9.48
N ASP A 88 -8.36 4.55 9.25
CA ASP A 88 -8.55 3.47 10.22
C ASP A 88 -7.51 2.37 10.10
N CYS A 89 -6.89 2.25 8.92
CA CYS A 89 -5.95 1.16 8.60
C CYS A 89 -4.92 1.61 7.56
N VAL A 90 -3.80 0.91 7.53
CA VAL A 90 -2.70 1.15 6.61
C VAL A 90 -2.37 -0.13 5.84
N LEU A 91 -2.29 -0.03 4.50
CA LEU A 91 -1.65 -1.04 3.67
C LEU A 91 -0.19 -0.61 3.45
N LEU A 92 0.74 -1.36 4.04
CA LEU A 92 2.18 -1.17 3.86
C LEU A 92 2.65 -2.04 2.70
N VAL A 93 2.99 -1.41 1.57
CA VAL A 93 3.45 -2.13 0.37
C VAL A 93 4.98 -2.14 0.32
N VAL A 94 5.57 -3.35 0.25
CA VAL A 94 7.02 -3.57 0.21
C VAL A 94 7.37 -4.45 -0.99
N ASP A 95 8.41 -4.07 -1.73
CA ASP A 95 8.94 -4.86 -2.85
C ASP A 95 9.63 -6.14 -2.33
N ALA A 96 9.29 -7.29 -2.90
CA ALA A 96 9.83 -8.60 -2.51
C ALA A 96 11.33 -8.78 -2.80
N VAL A 97 11.93 -7.89 -3.60
CA VAL A 97 13.36 -7.89 -3.91
C VAL A 97 14.13 -6.94 -2.98
N GLU A 98 13.62 -5.71 -2.84
CA GLU A 98 14.32 -4.64 -2.12
C GLU A 98 14.14 -4.73 -0.60
N GLY A 99 12.98 -5.21 -0.15
CA GLY A 99 12.65 -5.22 1.27
C GLY A 99 12.24 -3.83 1.81
N PRO A 100 12.21 -3.66 3.14
CA PRO A 100 11.85 -2.40 3.75
C PRO A 100 12.95 -1.35 3.56
N MET A 101 12.58 -0.20 3.01
CA MET A 101 13.45 0.93 2.70
C MET A 101 13.31 2.06 3.75
N PRO A 102 14.21 3.07 3.81
CA PRO A 102 14.18 4.11 4.83
C PRO A 102 12.83 4.81 4.99
N GLN A 103 12.10 5.04 3.91
CA GLN A 103 10.77 5.64 3.98
C GLN A 103 9.71 4.70 4.53
N THR A 104 9.85 3.39 4.27
CA THR A 104 9.03 2.36 4.92
C THR A 104 9.14 2.49 6.43
N ARG A 105 10.38 2.64 6.94
CA ARG A 105 10.65 2.84 8.37
C ARG A 105 9.97 4.07 8.94
N PHE A 106 10.10 5.22 8.26
CA PHE A 106 9.49 6.48 8.71
C PHE A 106 7.97 6.39 8.80
N VAL A 107 7.33 5.92 7.73
CA VAL A 107 5.86 5.87 7.67
C VAL A 107 5.29 4.81 8.60
N LEU A 108 5.97 3.66 8.72
CA LEU A 108 5.59 2.62 9.66
C LEU A 108 5.65 3.13 11.11
N LYS A 109 6.75 3.79 11.48
CA LYS A 109 6.89 4.41 12.82
C LYS A 109 5.71 5.33 13.14
N LYS A 110 5.37 6.23 12.22
CA LYS A 110 4.22 7.14 12.41
C LYS A 110 2.89 6.41 12.52
N SER A 111 2.70 5.35 11.75
CA SER A 111 1.49 4.51 11.84
C SER A 111 1.37 3.82 13.18
N LEU A 112 2.46 3.26 13.71
CA LEU A 112 2.50 2.59 15.01
C LEU A 112 2.28 3.57 16.17
N GLU A 113 2.88 4.75 16.12
CA GLU A 113 2.69 5.84 17.11
C GLU A 113 1.20 6.27 17.20
N LEU A 114 0.47 6.22 16.08
CA LEU A 114 -0.95 6.53 16.01
C LEU A 114 -1.86 5.34 16.40
N GLY A 115 -1.28 4.19 16.79
CA GLY A 115 -2.04 3.00 17.17
C GLY A 115 -2.65 2.25 15.99
N LEU A 116 -2.29 2.58 14.74
CA LEU A 116 -2.81 1.89 13.57
C LEU A 116 -2.24 0.47 13.50
N LYS A 117 -3.05 -0.45 12.93
CA LYS A 117 -2.66 -1.84 12.67
C LYS A 117 -2.39 -2.00 11.17
N PRO A 118 -1.11 -2.02 10.74
CA PRO A 118 -0.80 -2.19 9.34
C PRO A 118 -1.15 -3.58 8.81
N ILE A 119 -1.61 -3.64 7.56
CA ILE A 119 -1.63 -4.86 6.77
C ILE A 119 -0.44 -4.77 5.80
N VAL A 120 0.40 -5.78 5.80
CA VAL A 120 1.60 -5.82 4.96
C VAL A 120 1.28 -6.45 3.61
N VAL A 121 1.70 -5.81 2.53
CA VAL A 121 1.59 -6.33 1.17
C VAL A 121 3.01 -6.47 0.60
N ILE A 122 3.50 -7.71 0.50
CA ILE A 122 4.77 -8.03 -0.15
C ILE A 122 4.48 -8.16 -1.64
N ASN A 123 4.89 -7.15 -2.40
CA ASN A 123 4.57 -6.99 -3.82
C ASN A 123 5.71 -7.43 -4.74
N LYS A 124 5.39 -7.69 -6.00
CA LYS A 124 6.32 -8.09 -7.05
C LYS A 124 6.98 -9.45 -6.80
N ILE A 125 6.24 -10.38 -6.21
CA ILE A 125 6.71 -11.75 -5.94
C ILE A 125 7.00 -12.55 -7.23
N ASP A 126 6.61 -12.04 -8.37
CA ASP A 126 6.87 -12.59 -9.70
C ASP A 126 8.28 -12.25 -10.24
N LYS A 127 9.04 -11.40 -9.60
CA LYS A 127 10.40 -11.07 -9.99
C LYS A 127 11.35 -12.26 -9.69
N PRO A 128 12.29 -12.59 -10.59
CA PRO A 128 13.22 -13.72 -10.37
C PRO A 128 14.07 -13.61 -9.11
N ALA A 129 14.39 -12.39 -8.68
CA ALA A 129 15.19 -12.11 -7.47
C ALA A 129 14.32 -11.88 -6.21
N SER A 130 13.02 -12.17 -6.27
CA SER A 130 12.13 -11.99 -5.13
C SER A 130 12.40 -13.02 -4.04
N ASP A 131 12.45 -12.55 -2.79
CA ASP A 131 12.50 -13.40 -1.59
C ASP A 131 11.46 -12.92 -0.57
N PRO A 132 10.19 -13.33 -0.72
CA PRO A 132 9.13 -12.90 0.16
C PRO A 132 9.32 -13.32 1.62
N HIS A 133 9.97 -14.46 1.86
CA HIS A 133 10.22 -14.95 3.23
C HIS A 133 11.24 -14.09 3.96
N ARG A 134 12.37 -13.77 3.30
CA ARG A 134 13.36 -12.83 3.82
C ARG A 134 12.72 -11.47 4.12
N VAL A 135 11.99 -10.92 3.15
CA VAL A 135 11.34 -9.61 3.30
C VAL A 135 10.31 -9.60 4.43
N HIS A 136 9.55 -10.68 4.61
CA HIS A 136 8.64 -10.82 5.75
C HIS A 136 9.39 -10.75 7.08
N GLY A 137 10.51 -11.47 7.20
CA GLY A 137 11.38 -11.42 8.39
C GLY A 137 11.92 -10.02 8.68
N GLU A 138 12.46 -9.35 7.66
CA GLU A 138 12.97 -7.97 7.77
C GLU A 138 11.89 -6.97 8.21
N ILE A 139 10.66 -7.14 7.72
CA ILE A 139 9.52 -6.31 8.15
C ILE A 139 9.19 -6.58 9.61
N LEU A 140 9.16 -7.84 10.03
CA LEU A 140 8.88 -8.20 11.42
C LEU A 140 9.94 -7.64 12.37
N GLU A 141 11.22 -7.74 12.03
CA GLU A 141 12.32 -7.12 12.76
C GLU A 141 12.14 -5.60 12.86
N LEU A 142 11.75 -4.97 11.76
CA LEU A 142 11.48 -3.53 11.72
C LEU A 142 10.32 -3.13 12.66
N PHE A 143 9.26 -3.93 12.76
CA PHE A 143 8.18 -3.68 13.72
C PHE A 143 8.69 -3.69 15.15
N PHE A 144 9.51 -4.69 15.52
CA PHE A 144 10.11 -4.77 16.87
C PHE A 144 11.06 -3.61 17.15
N GLU A 145 11.93 -3.25 16.20
CA GLU A 145 12.83 -2.11 16.34
C GLU A 145 12.10 -0.77 16.56
N LEU A 146 10.91 -0.63 15.96
CA LEU A 146 10.08 0.56 16.10
C LEU A 146 9.18 0.54 17.34
N GLY A 147 9.29 -0.49 18.18
CA GLY A 147 8.53 -0.60 19.42
C GLY A 147 7.05 -0.94 19.21
N ALA A 148 6.72 -1.69 18.16
CA ALA A 148 5.36 -2.17 17.93
C ALA A 148 4.87 -3.00 19.13
N SER A 149 3.59 -2.84 19.47
CA SER A 149 2.95 -3.74 20.44
C SER A 149 2.85 -5.15 19.86
N GLU A 150 2.67 -6.15 20.74
CA GLU A 150 2.47 -7.54 20.33
C GLU A 150 1.30 -7.67 19.33
N GLU A 151 0.22 -6.91 19.56
CA GLU A 151 -0.94 -6.86 18.68
C GLU A 151 -0.63 -6.26 17.31
N GLN A 152 0.24 -5.25 17.25
CA GLN A 152 0.69 -4.64 15.99
C GLN A 152 1.69 -5.53 15.25
N ALA A 153 2.58 -6.22 15.96
CA ALA A 153 3.55 -7.14 15.38
C ALA A 153 2.90 -8.42 14.82
N ASN A 154 1.67 -8.76 15.27
CA ASN A 154 0.85 -9.82 14.67
C ASN A 154 0.07 -9.30 13.44
N PHE A 155 0.77 -8.70 12.51
CA PHE A 155 0.17 -8.14 11.29
C PHE A 155 -0.21 -9.24 10.28
N LYS A 156 -1.20 -8.94 9.46
CA LYS A 156 -1.57 -9.80 8.32
C LYS A 156 -0.66 -9.52 7.14
N THR A 157 -0.21 -10.58 6.46
CA THR A 157 0.60 -10.48 5.25
C THR A 157 -0.17 -10.97 4.04
N ILE A 158 -0.05 -10.23 2.95
CA ILE A 158 -0.59 -10.56 1.62
C ILE A 158 0.56 -10.54 0.64
N TYR A 159 0.67 -11.55 -0.19
CA TYR A 159 1.65 -11.63 -1.28
C TYR A 159 0.99 -11.20 -2.57
N ALA A 160 1.61 -10.29 -3.34
CA ALA A 160 0.94 -9.67 -4.48
C ALA A 160 1.81 -9.60 -5.74
N ILE A 161 1.11 -9.64 -6.87
CA ILE A 161 1.62 -9.26 -8.18
C ILE A 161 0.74 -8.09 -8.65
N GLY A 162 1.03 -6.89 -8.14
CA GLY A 162 0.16 -5.73 -8.32
C GLY A 162 -0.12 -5.41 -9.79
N ARG A 163 0.88 -5.54 -10.68
CA ARG A 163 0.71 -5.34 -12.14
C ARG A 163 -0.28 -6.30 -12.79
N GLN A 164 -0.52 -7.47 -12.20
CA GLN A 164 -1.47 -8.48 -12.69
C GLN A 164 -2.80 -8.44 -11.91
N GLY A 165 -2.93 -7.61 -10.89
CA GLY A 165 -4.09 -7.59 -10.01
C GLY A 165 -4.29 -8.88 -9.21
N LYS A 166 -3.21 -9.64 -8.94
CA LYS A 166 -3.28 -10.90 -8.20
C LYS A 166 -2.74 -10.75 -6.79
N ALA A 167 -3.42 -11.37 -5.84
CA ALA A 167 -3.01 -11.41 -4.44
C ALA A 167 -3.26 -12.81 -3.85
N PHE A 168 -2.38 -13.23 -2.95
CA PHE A 168 -2.39 -14.53 -2.32
C PHE A 168 -2.28 -14.35 -0.80
N LYS A 169 -3.01 -15.18 -0.07
CA LYS A 169 -2.81 -15.37 1.37
C LYS A 169 -1.90 -16.58 1.58
N HIS A 170 -1.15 -16.57 2.67
CA HIS A 170 -0.45 -17.75 3.15
C HIS A 170 -1.46 -18.74 3.69
#